data_d4cb6eccf8e25bd392bc836739080da4
#
_entry.id   d4cb6eccf8e25bd392bc836739080da4
#
_cell.length_a   1.000
_cell.length_b   1.000
_cell.length_c   1.000
_cell.angle_alpha   90.00
_cell.angle_beta   90.00
_cell.angle_gamma   90.00
#
_symmetry.space_group_name_H-M   'P 1'
#
loop_
_entity.id
_entity.type
_entity.pdbx_description
1 polymer ?
#
loop_
_entity_poly.entity_id
_entity_poly.type
_entity_poly.pdbx_seq_one_letter_code
_entity_poly.pdbx_strand_id
1 'polypeptide(L)'
;MKKLAFAVCALLLATLAGCSTTLVRSEPIPVRIGGAEVQMSRVVEALLSMKGVRVQALNGAWKDHALQAQCVMKGDGEKLTVVFLAPQIRLVTINVERRHALRCARAPQIPSAFEPENALLDLAFVNLPVDELRRLLAPALRVEENADGARLLLSRNGTLVAELSPAGVDGIRRFRNAVYGYEYEIRDISQN
;
A
#
# COMPACT_ATOMS: atom_id res chain seq x y z
N MET A 1 3.62 10.80 48.95
CA MET A 1 4.50 10.35 47.86
C MET A 1 3.86 9.27 46.96
N LYS A 2 3.16 8.24 47.50
CA LYS A 2 2.54 7.19 46.64
C LYS A 2 1.44 7.67 45.69
N LYS A 3 0.66 8.71 46.06
CA LYS A 3 -0.44 9.25 45.23
C LYS A 3 0.09 10.07 44.04
N LEU A 4 1.28 10.70 44.14
CA LEU A 4 1.89 11.47 43.03
C LEU A 4 2.45 10.52 41.97
N ALA A 5 3.06 9.41 42.36
CA ALA A 5 3.59 8.39 41.43
C ALA A 5 2.48 7.74 40.58
N PHE A 6 1.29 7.53 41.17
CA PHE A 6 0.15 6.95 40.45
C PHE A 6 -0.44 7.92 39.43
N ALA A 7 -0.48 9.23 39.73
CA ALA A 7 -0.95 10.26 38.81
C ALA A 7 0.00 10.44 37.63
N VAL A 8 1.31 10.35 37.82
CA VAL A 8 2.31 10.45 36.76
C VAL A 8 2.27 9.23 35.86
N CYS A 9 2.11 8.01 36.39
CA CYS A 9 1.94 6.79 35.59
C CYS A 9 0.63 6.81 34.78
N ALA A 10 -0.48 7.31 35.35
CA ALA A 10 -1.74 7.42 34.64
C ALA A 10 -1.67 8.46 33.52
N LEU A 11 -0.95 9.56 33.71
CA LEU A 11 -0.73 10.58 32.68
C LEU A 11 0.17 10.06 31.53
N LEU A 12 1.20 9.27 31.86
CA LEU A 12 2.09 8.63 30.87
C LEU A 12 1.36 7.54 30.06
N LEU A 13 0.44 6.81 30.67
CA LEU A 13 -0.40 5.82 29.98
C LEU A 13 -1.43 6.48 29.05
N ALA A 14 -1.97 7.65 29.41
CA ALA A 14 -2.90 8.39 28.57
C ALA A 14 -2.23 9.00 27.29
N THR A 15 -0.94 9.28 27.33
CA THR A 15 -0.18 9.78 26.15
C THR A 15 0.20 8.68 25.17
N LEU A 16 0.12 7.39 25.55
CA LEU A 16 0.37 6.24 24.69
C LEU A 16 -0.88 5.78 23.91
N ALA A 17 -2.06 6.28 24.25
CA ALA A 17 -3.27 6.09 23.46
C ALA A 17 -3.24 7.06 22.26
N GLY A 18 -2.33 6.85 21.33
CA GLY A 18 -2.28 7.57 20.07
C GLY A 18 -3.63 7.40 19.37
N CYS A 19 -4.42 8.47 19.27
CA CYS A 19 -5.69 8.46 18.55
C CYS A 19 -5.43 8.08 17.09
N SER A 20 -5.70 6.84 16.71
CA SER A 20 -5.70 6.44 15.30
C SER A 20 -6.86 7.15 14.61
N THR A 21 -6.57 7.83 13.49
CA THR A 21 -7.61 8.39 12.63
C THR A 21 -8.19 7.28 11.76
N THR A 22 -9.51 7.14 11.75
CA THR A 22 -10.20 6.16 10.89
C THR A 22 -10.93 6.89 9.77
N LEU A 23 -10.59 6.55 8.54
CA LEU A 23 -11.29 6.95 7.33
C LEU A 23 -12.26 5.82 6.96
N VAL A 24 -13.51 6.15 6.68
CA VAL A 24 -14.53 5.20 6.19
C VAL A 24 -15.12 5.75 4.90
N ARG A 25 -15.15 4.93 3.86
CA ARG A 25 -15.78 5.23 2.57
C ARG A 25 -16.71 4.08 2.20
N SER A 26 -17.88 4.41 1.66
CA SER A 26 -18.79 3.40 1.12
C SER A 26 -18.25 2.75 -0.14
N GLU A 27 -17.46 3.51 -0.92
CA GLU A 27 -16.80 3.06 -2.14
C GLU A 27 -15.39 3.67 -2.23
N PRO A 28 -14.41 2.97 -2.84
CA PRO A 28 -13.11 3.54 -3.14
C PRO A 28 -13.24 4.68 -4.14
N ILE A 29 -12.56 5.78 -3.87
CA ILE A 29 -12.53 6.91 -4.80
C ILE A 29 -11.56 6.65 -5.95
N PRO A 30 -11.78 7.25 -7.13
CA PRO A 30 -10.81 7.18 -8.23
C PRO A 30 -9.47 7.79 -7.82
N VAL A 31 -8.38 7.17 -8.28
CA VAL A 31 -7.02 7.71 -8.11
C VAL A 31 -6.65 8.53 -9.33
N ARG A 32 -6.18 9.76 -9.09
CA ARG A 32 -5.60 10.60 -10.14
C ARG A 32 -4.08 10.50 -10.11
N ILE A 33 -3.51 9.90 -11.15
CA ILE A 33 -2.08 9.67 -11.24
C ILE A 33 -1.60 9.85 -12.70
N GLY A 34 -0.50 10.54 -12.91
CA GLY A 34 0.07 10.76 -14.25
C GLY A 34 -0.88 11.46 -15.23
N GLY A 35 -1.80 12.33 -14.73
CA GLY A 35 -2.82 12.99 -15.55
C GLY A 35 -4.00 12.10 -15.95
N ALA A 36 -4.06 10.86 -15.44
CA ALA A 36 -5.15 9.92 -15.68
C ALA A 36 -5.99 9.70 -14.42
N GLU A 37 -7.23 9.24 -14.60
CA GLU A 37 -8.11 8.81 -13.53
C GLU A 37 -8.34 7.30 -13.59
N VAL A 38 -7.94 6.59 -12.53
CA VAL A 38 -8.06 5.14 -12.39
C VAL A 38 -9.24 4.81 -11.50
N GLN A 39 -10.17 4.01 -12.02
CA GLN A 39 -11.34 3.55 -11.27
C GLN A 39 -10.95 2.43 -10.29
N MET A 40 -10.90 2.76 -9.01
CA MET A 40 -10.39 1.87 -7.97
C MET A 40 -11.29 0.69 -7.65
N SER A 41 -12.59 0.75 -7.92
CA SER A 41 -13.52 -0.37 -7.73
C SER A 41 -13.06 -1.64 -8.44
N ARG A 42 -12.60 -1.53 -9.70
CA ARG A 42 -12.08 -2.67 -10.49
C ARG A 42 -10.74 -3.19 -9.95
N VAL A 43 -9.86 -2.29 -9.53
CA VAL A 43 -8.56 -2.64 -8.93
C VAL A 43 -8.77 -3.38 -7.61
N VAL A 44 -9.67 -2.89 -6.78
CA VAL A 44 -10.04 -3.49 -5.50
C VAL A 44 -10.65 -4.89 -5.71
N GLU A 45 -11.54 -5.06 -6.70
CA GLU A 45 -12.12 -6.36 -7.01
C GLU A 45 -11.06 -7.39 -7.39
N ALA A 46 -10.07 -6.99 -8.19
CA ALA A 46 -8.94 -7.85 -8.53
C ALA A 46 -8.09 -8.21 -7.30
N LEU A 47 -7.81 -7.25 -6.44
CA LEU A 47 -7.09 -7.50 -5.18
C LEU A 47 -7.88 -8.42 -4.25
N LEU A 48 -9.21 -8.28 -4.17
CA LEU A 48 -10.09 -9.17 -3.40
C LEU A 48 -10.03 -10.61 -3.89
N SER A 49 -9.79 -10.84 -5.20
CA SER A 49 -9.67 -12.18 -5.76
C SER A 49 -8.40 -12.93 -5.32
N MET A 50 -7.40 -12.20 -4.79
CA MET A 50 -6.19 -12.77 -4.22
C MET A 50 -6.53 -13.50 -2.92
N LYS A 51 -6.29 -14.83 -2.90
CA LYS A 51 -6.54 -15.65 -1.70
C LYS A 51 -5.25 -15.91 -0.94
N GLY A 52 -5.40 -16.06 0.39
CA GLY A 52 -4.29 -16.39 1.28
C GLY A 52 -3.64 -15.18 1.93
N VAL A 53 -2.44 -15.41 2.44
CA VAL A 53 -1.64 -14.38 3.13
C VAL A 53 -0.35 -14.15 2.37
N ARG A 54 -0.03 -12.89 2.13
CA ARG A 54 1.29 -12.47 1.61
C ARG A 54 1.94 -11.54 2.61
N VAL A 55 3.21 -11.75 2.85
CA VAL A 55 4.03 -10.89 3.71
C VAL A 55 5.22 -10.40 2.90
N GLN A 56 5.38 -9.09 2.86
CA GLN A 56 6.45 -8.42 2.13
C GLN A 56 7.22 -7.50 3.08
N ALA A 57 8.54 -7.63 3.12
CA ALA A 57 9.38 -6.61 3.74
C ALA A 57 9.56 -5.46 2.75
N LEU A 58 9.37 -4.25 3.22
CA LEU A 58 9.56 -3.01 2.48
C LEU A 58 10.70 -2.21 3.11
N ASN A 59 11.68 -1.84 2.31
CA ASN A 59 12.81 -1.02 2.75
C ASN A 59 13.09 0.04 1.70
N GLY A 60 12.99 1.31 2.05
CA GLY A 60 13.13 2.37 1.07
C GLY A 60 13.12 3.76 1.67
N ALA A 61 12.77 4.73 0.85
CA ALA A 61 12.69 6.12 1.25
C ALA A 61 11.51 6.84 0.61
N TRP A 62 10.97 7.79 1.35
CA TRP A 62 10.05 8.80 0.85
C TRP A 62 10.63 10.17 1.17
N LYS A 63 11.08 10.88 0.13
CA LYS A 63 11.91 12.08 0.30
C LYS A 63 13.14 11.72 1.16
N ASP A 64 13.36 12.44 2.25
CA ASP A 64 14.50 12.27 3.15
C ASP A 64 14.21 11.30 4.33
N HIS A 65 13.05 10.62 4.32
CA HIS A 65 12.65 9.71 5.40
C HIS A 65 12.85 8.26 4.99
N ALA A 66 13.70 7.55 5.72
CA ALA A 66 13.83 6.09 5.58
C ALA A 66 12.52 5.40 6.00
N LEU A 67 12.10 4.42 5.21
CA LEU A 67 10.94 3.60 5.47
C LEU A 67 11.39 2.15 5.65
N GLN A 68 11.14 1.59 6.83
CA GLN A 68 11.21 0.15 7.06
C GLN A 68 9.87 -0.33 7.54
N ALA A 69 9.24 -1.21 6.78
CA ALA A 69 7.94 -1.73 7.13
C ALA A 69 7.76 -3.17 6.63
N GLN A 70 6.79 -3.86 7.21
CA GLN A 70 6.22 -5.07 6.63
C GLN A 70 4.83 -4.75 6.11
N CYS A 71 4.53 -5.21 4.92
CA CYS A 71 3.19 -5.21 4.36
C CYS A 71 2.62 -6.62 4.47
N VAL A 72 1.55 -6.78 5.22
CA VAL A 72 0.81 -8.03 5.33
C VAL A 72 -0.51 -7.87 4.60
N MET A 73 -0.72 -8.67 3.56
CA MET A 73 -1.97 -8.73 2.81
C MET A 73 -2.66 -10.06 3.09
N LYS A 74 -3.91 -10.02 3.50
CA LYS A 74 -4.76 -11.21 3.69
C LYS A 74 -6.05 -11.05 2.91
N GLY A 75 -6.29 -11.95 1.95
CA GLY A 75 -7.50 -12.01 1.16
C GLY A 75 -8.22 -13.35 1.31
N ASP A 76 -9.54 -13.35 1.24
CA ASP A 76 -10.39 -14.56 1.25
C ASP A 76 -11.41 -14.60 0.09
N GLY A 77 -11.38 -13.59 -0.77
CA GLY A 77 -12.32 -13.41 -1.87
C GLY A 77 -13.50 -12.48 -1.55
N GLU A 78 -13.81 -12.27 -0.27
CA GLU A 78 -14.88 -11.36 0.20
C GLU A 78 -14.31 -10.13 0.90
N LYS A 79 -13.14 -10.31 1.52
CA LYS A 79 -12.46 -9.26 2.27
C LYS A 79 -10.97 -9.26 1.99
N LEU A 80 -10.41 -8.07 1.85
CA LEU A 80 -8.97 -7.82 1.82
C LEU A 80 -8.59 -6.99 3.04
N THR A 81 -7.61 -7.47 3.79
CA THR A 81 -6.97 -6.72 4.86
C THR A 81 -5.52 -6.49 4.48
N VAL A 82 -5.11 -5.23 4.47
CA VAL A 82 -3.71 -4.82 4.26
C VAL A 82 -3.24 -4.11 5.52
N VAL A 83 -2.11 -4.54 6.07
CA VAL A 83 -1.51 -3.93 7.26
C VAL A 83 -0.07 -3.56 6.97
N PHE A 84 0.29 -2.30 7.19
CA PHE A 84 1.66 -1.84 7.20
C PHE A 84 2.15 -1.75 8.64
N LEU A 85 3.24 -2.45 8.94
CA LEU A 85 3.84 -2.56 10.27
C LEU A 85 5.28 -2.03 10.20
N ALA A 86 5.62 -1.05 11.01
CA ALA A 86 7.01 -0.76 11.37
C ALA A 86 7.37 -1.54 12.65
N PRO A 87 8.66 -1.63 13.02
CA PRO A 87 9.04 -2.24 14.29
C PRO A 87 8.21 -1.67 15.45
N GLN A 88 7.48 -2.54 16.14
CA GLN A 88 6.65 -2.23 17.33
C GLN A 88 5.41 -1.36 17.11
N ILE A 89 5.10 -0.94 15.87
CA ILE A 89 3.94 -0.08 15.61
C ILE A 89 3.19 -0.48 14.33
N ARG A 90 1.86 -0.46 14.41
CA ARG A 90 0.97 -0.55 13.25
C ARG A 90 0.82 0.84 12.64
N LEU A 91 1.33 1.01 11.43
CA LEU A 91 1.28 2.29 10.72
C LEU A 91 -0.08 2.53 10.07
N VAL A 92 -0.55 1.55 9.30
CA VAL A 92 -1.80 1.65 8.53
C VAL A 92 -2.49 0.29 8.51
N THR A 93 -3.81 0.30 8.60
CA THR A 93 -4.64 -0.87 8.30
C THR A 93 -5.71 -0.46 7.29
N ILE A 94 -5.74 -1.13 6.15
CA ILE A 94 -6.77 -0.95 5.12
C ILE A 94 -7.61 -2.22 5.09
N ASN A 95 -8.91 -2.09 5.28
CA ASN A 95 -9.87 -3.17 5.10
C ASN A 95 -10.79 -2.80 3.95
N VAL A 96 -10.95 -3.73 3.01
CA VAL A 96 -11.89 -3.60 1.90
C VAL A 96 -12.78 -4.82 1.90
N GLU A 97 -14.08 -4.61 1.76
CA GLU A 97 -15.09 -5.66 1.65
C GLU A 97 -15.65 -5.71 0.21
N ARG A 98 -16.22 -6.85 -0.19
CA ARG A 98 -16.69 -7.08 -1.58
C ARG A 98 -17.72 -6.06 -2.07
N ARG A 99 -18.46 -5.42 -1.17
CA ARG A 99 -19.35 -4.29 -1.49
C ARG A 99 -18.60 -2.96 -1.61
N HIS A 100 -17.27 -3.04 -1.74
CA HIS A 100 -16.34 -1.93 -1.89
C HIS A 100 -16.24 -0.97 -0.70
N ALA A 101 -16.84 -1.30 0.45
CA ALA A 101 -16.63 -0.51 1.65
C ALA A 101 -15.15 -0.54 2.04
N LEU A 102 -14.53 0.64 2.10
CA LEU A 102 -13.14 0.83 2.46
C LEU A 102 -13.04 1.48 3.84
N ARG A 103 -12.28 0.85 4.72
CA ARG A 103 -11.94 1.40 6.04
C ARG A 103 -10.44 1.47 6.18
N CYS A 104 -9.92 2.63 6.52
CA CYS A 104 -8.50 2.84 6.73
C CYS A 104 -8.26 3.44 8.12
N ALA A 105 -7.56 2.70 8.96
CA ALA A 105 -7.04 3.20 10.23
C ALA A 105 -5.56 3.50 10.07
N ARG A 106 -5.12 4.69 10.50
CA ARG A 106 -3.72 5.13 10.40
C ARG A 106 -3.22 5.67 11.72
N ALA A 107 -1.94 5.44 11.98
CA ALA A 107 -1.25 6.00 13.13
C ALA A 107 -1.05 7.52 12.96
N PRO A 108 -0.94 8.29 14.06
CA PRO A 108 -0.84 9.75 14.00
C PRO A 108 0.33 10.29 13.17
N GLN A 109 1.43 9.54 13.10
CA GLN A 109 2.62 9.90 12.32
C GLN A 109 2.44 9.75 10.80
N ILE A 110 1.38 9.06 10.35
CA ILE A 110 1.07 8.96 8.93
C ILE A 110 0.40 10.26 8.48
N PRO A 111 0.93 10.92 7.43
CA PRO A 111 0.40 12.20 6.96
C PRO A 111 -1.09 12.15 6.66
N SER A 112 -1.80 13.26 6.92
CA SER A 112 -3.23 13.36 6.61
C SER A 112 -3.53 13.23 5.12
N ALA A 113 -2.56 13.54 4.26
CA ALA A 113 -2.64 13.37 2.81
C ALA A 113 -2.45 11.92 2.34
N PHE A 114 -2.25 10.95 3.24
CA PHE A 114 -2.19 9.54 2.86
C PHE A 114 -3.58 9.08 2.38
N GLU A 115 -3.65 8.67 1.12
CA GLU A 115 -4.84 8.10 0.50
C GLU A 115 -4.66 6.58 0.35
N PRO A 116 -5.52 5.77 0.98
CA PRO A 116 -5.38 4.31 0.95
C PRO A 116 -5.51 3.73 -0.45
N GLU A 117 -6.26 4.40 -1.35
CA GLU A 117 -6.42 3.97 -2.73
C GLU A 117 -5.10 4.01 -3.52
N ASN A 118 -4.22 4.97 -3.24
CA ASN A 118 -2.89 5.01 -3.86
C ASN A 118 -2.07 3.79 -3.45
N ALA A 119 -2.09 3.43 -2.16
CA ALA A 119 -1.40 2.23 -1.67
C ALA A 119 -1.98 0.94 -2.27
N LEU A 120 -3.31 0.86 -2.45
CA LEU A 120 -3.96 -0.28 -3.11
C LEU A 120 -3.60 -0.37 -4.59
N LEU A 121 -3.47 0.76 -5.29
CA LEU A 121 -3.01 0.78 -6.69
C LEU A 121 -1.57 0.28 -6.81
N ASP A 122 -0.66 0.74 -5.95
CA ASP A 122 0.72 0.25 -5.92
C ASP A 122 0.80 -1.25 -5.62
N LEU A 123 0.02 -1.73 -4.63
CA LEU A 123 -0.05 -3.15 -4.31
C LEU A 123 -0.58 -3.98 -5.48
N ALA A 124 -1.56 -3.48 -6.21
CA ALA A 124 -2.05 -4.12 -7.43
C ALA A 124 -0.95 -4.20 -8.48
N PHE A 125 -0.25 -3.10 -8.75
CA PHE A 125 0.83 -3.05 -9.73
C PHE A 125 1.99 -4.01 -9.39
N VAL A 126 2.32 -4.14 -8.11
CA VAL A 126 3.36 -5.04 -7.61
C VAL A 126 2.95 -6.52 -7.68
N ASN A 127 1.68 -6.84 -7.39
CA ASN A 127 1.27 -8.21 -7.06
C ASN A 127 0.39 -8.89 -8.11
N LEU A 128 -0.30 -8.14 -8.98
CA LEU A 128 -1.16 -8.73 -10.00
C LEU A 128 -0.37 -9.11 -11.26
N PRO A 129 -0.85 -10.09 -12.03
CA PRO A 129 -0.30 -10.42 -13.35
C PRO A 129 -0.38 -9.24 -14.31
N VAL A 130 0.60 -9.12 -15.23
CA VAL A 130 0.69 -8.01 -16.18
C VAL A 130 -0.54 -7.90 -17.06
N ASP A 131 -1.06 -9.02 -17.57
CA ASP A 131 -2.24 -9.01 -18.44
C ASP A 131 -3.51 -8.57 -17.70
N GLU A 132 -3.60 -8.89 -16.42
CA GLU A 132 -4.69 -8.39 -15.58
C GLU A 132 -4.57 -6.89 -15.36
N LEU A 133 -3.37 -6.39 -15.04
CA LEU A 133 -3.09 -4.96 -14.92
C LEU A 133 -3.43 -4.20 -16.20
N ARG A 134 -3.05 -4.73 -17.38
CA ARG A 134 -3.39 -4.14 -18.68
C ARG A 134 -4.89 -3.96 -18.83
N ARG A 135 -5.68 -4.99 -18.47
CA ARG A 135 -7.15 -4.93 -18.56
C ARG A 135 -7.78 -3.97 -17.57
N LEU A 136 -7.23 -3.92 -16.34
CA LEU A 136 -7.77 -3.09 -15.26
C LEU A 136 -7.51 -1.60 -15.46
N LEU A 137 -6.29 -1.27 -15.92
CA LEU A 137 -5.81 0.10 -15.96
C LEU A 137 -6.09 0.78 -17.31
N ALA A 138 -6.41 0.02 -18.38
CA ALA A 138 -6.82 0.58 -19.65
C ALA A 138 -8.22 1.22 -19.56
N PRO A 139 -8.48 2.32 -20.30
CA PRO A 139 -7.55 3.06 -21.16
C PRO A 139 -6.81 4.19 -20.40
N ALA A 140 -6.91 4.25 -19.07
CA ALA A 140 -6.35 5.34 -18.27
C ALA A 140 -4.81 5.34 -18.29
N LEU A 141 -4.23 4.16 -18.06
CA LEU A 141 -2.79 3.93 -18.03
C LEU A 141 -2.42 2.74 -18.90
N ARG A 142 -1.16 2.70 -19.36
CA ARG A 142 -0.57 1.60 -20.12
C ARG A 142 0.44 0.85 -19.28
N VAL A 143 0.34 -0.48 -19.29
CA VAL A 143 1.30 -1.35 -18.60
C VAL A 143 2.16 -2.04 -19.65
N GLU A 144 3.46 -1.84 -19.57
CA GLU A 144 4.47 -2.49 -20.40
C GLU A 144 5.35 -3.40 -19.55
N GLU A 145 5.88 -4.44 -20.15
CA GLU A 145 6.89 -5.30 -19.56
C GLU A 145 8.05 -5.39 -20.55
N ASN A 146 9.22 -5.04 -20.07
CA ASN A 146 10.45 -5.07 -20.86
C ASN A 146 10.97 -6.51 -21.00
N ALA A 147 11.95 -6.70 -21.88
CA ALA A 147 12.56 -8.00 -22.12
C ALA A 147 13.29 -8.58 -20.89
N ASP A 148 13.73 -7.73 -19.98
CA ASP A 148 14.36 -8.09 -18.69
C ASP A 148 13.34 -8.40 -17.59
N GLY A 149 12.03 -8.26 -17.88
CA GLY A 149 10.94 -8.49 -16.93
C GLY A 149 10.61 -7.28 -16.04
N ALA A 150 11.20 -6.10 -16.29
CA ALA A 150 10.79 -4.88 -15.63
C ALA A 150 9.39 -4.45 -16.11
N ARG A 151 8.56 -3.99 -15.17
CA ARG A 151 7.22 -3.48 -15.46
C ARG A 151 7.22 -1.96 -15.42
N LEU A 152 6.62 -1.36 -16.42
CA LEU A 152 6.45 0.08 -16.51
C LEU A 152 4.96 0.42 -16.51
N LEU A 153 4.58 1.36 -15.69
CA LEU A 153 3.27 1.99 -15.71
C LEU A 153 3.42 3.37 -16.32
N LEU A 154 2.78 3.57 -17.47
CA LEU A 154 2.89 4.78 -18.26
C LEU A 154 1.54 5.48 -18.36
N SER A 155 1.57 6.81 -18.37
CA SER A 155 0.42 7.62 -18.75
C SER A 155 0.14 7.49 -20.24
N ARG A 156 -0.99 8.03 -20.72
CA ARG A 156 -1.36 7.99 -22.15
C ARG A 156 -0.34 8.66 -23.07
N ASN A 157 0.34 9.68 -22.59
CA ASN A 157 1.39 10.40 -23.34
C ASN A 157 2.79 9.76 -23.19
N GLY A 158 2.89 8.58 -22.57
CA GLY A 158 4.14 7.85 -22.40
C GLY A 158 4.99 8.32 -21.21
N THR A 159 4.50 9.21 -20.34
CA THR A 159 5.23 9.62 -19.13
C THR A 159 5.23 8.48 -18.12
N LEU A 160 6.40 8.20 -17.53
CA LEU A 160 6.55 7.19 -16.48
C LEU A 160 5.76 7.58 -15.22
N VAL A 161 4.89 6.69 -14.79
CA VAL A 161 4.10 6.81 -13.55
C VAL A 161 4.72 5.98 -12.44
N ALA A 162 5.01 4.70 -12.73
CA ALA A 162 5.68 3.81 -11.79
C ALA A 162 6.50 2.75 -12.55
N GLU A 163 7.44 2.17 -11.84
CA GLU A 163 8.34 1.13 -12.33
C GLU A 163 8.50 0.05 -11.26
N LEU A 164 8.55 -1.21 -11.69
CA LEU A 164 8.87 -2.35 -10.85
C LEU A 164 9.97 -3.15 -11.54
N SER A 165 11.16 -3.26 -10.90
CA SER A 165 12.23 -4.10 -11.42
C SER A 165 11.87 -5.59 -11.35
N PRO A 166 12.46 -6.44 -12.18
CA PRO A 166 12.41 -7.88 -11.98
C PRO A 166 13.06 -8.24 -10.62
N ALA A 167 12.78 -9.44 -10.12
CA ALA A 167 13.46 -9.93 -8.94
C ALA A 167 14.95 -10.15 -9.24
N GLY A 168 15.81 -9.55 -8.43
CA GLY A 168 17.25 -9.80 -8.48
C GLY A 168 17.60 -11.21 -8.00
N VAL A 169 18.89 -11.55 -8.04
CA VAL A 169 19.42 -12.85 -7.55
C VAL A 169 19.09 -13.09 -6.07
N ASP A 170 18.96 -12.01 -5.31
CA ASP A 170 18.58 -12.00 -3.89
C ASP A 170 17.06 -12.02 -3.64
N GLY A 171 16.25 -12.12 -4.71
CA GLY A 171 14.80 -12.10 -4.66
C GLY A 171 14.20 -10.71 -4.37
N ILE A 172 15.02 -9.65 -4.39
CA ILE A 172 14.57 -8.29 -4.15
C ILE A 172 14.07 -7.68 -5.45
N ARG A 173 12.88 -7.06 -5.41
CA ARG A 173 12.32 -6.18 -6.44
C ARG A 173 12.39 -4.75 -5.97
N ARG A 174 12.59 -3.80 -6.88
CA ARG A 174 12.54 -2.37 -6.58
C ARG A 174 11.31 -1.76 -7.21
N PHE A 175 10.52 -1.10 -6.41
CA PHE A 175 9.38 -0.33 -6.86
C PHE A 175 9.68 1.16 -6.73
N ARG A 176 9.38 1.92 -7.77
CA ARG A 176 9.49 3.37 -7.80
C ARG A 176 8.21 3.99 -8.30
N ASN A 177 7.63 4.91 -7.53
CA ASN A 177 6.53 5.75 -7.99
C ASN A 177 7.09 7.12 -8.38
N ALA A 178 7.15 7.38 -9.69
CA ALA A 178 7.75 8.60 -10.24
C ALA A 178 6.90 9.85 -10.02
N VAL A 179 5.57 9.68 -9.85
CA VAL A 179 4.64 10.80 -9.64
C VAL A 179 4.71 11.32 -8.20
N TYR A 180 4.77 10.41 -7.23
CA TYR A 180 4.80 10.77 -5.81
C TYR A 180 6.22 10.84 -5.23
N GLY A 181 7.24 10.42 -6.00
CA GLY A 181 8.65 10.56 -5.64
C GLY A 181 9.08 9.68 -4.47
N TYR A 182 8.60 8.43 -4.41
CA TYR A 182 9.07 7.44 -3.45
C TYR A 182 9.52 6.16 -4.15
N GLU A 183 10.42 5.45 -3.47
CA GLU A 183 10.91 4.15 -3.91
C GLU A 183 11.13 3.23 -2.70
N TYR A 184 10.96 1.93 -2.93
CA TYR A 184 11.26 0.92 -1.92
C TYR A 184 11.62 -0.44 -2.54
N GLU A 185 12.46 -1.16 -1.84
CA GLU A 185 12.77 -2.55 -2.09
C GLU A 185 11.69 -3.44 -1.48
N ILE A 186 11.33 -4.49 -2.20
CA ILE A 186 10.32 -5.45 -1.81
C ILE A 186 10.98 -6.82 -1.75
N ARG A 187 10.89 -7.47 -0.60
CA ARG A 187 11.26 -8.87 -0.44
C ARG A 187 10.03 -9.65 0.02
N ASP A 188 9.64 -10.67 -0.73
CA ASP A 188 8.59 -11.59 -0.30
C ASP A 188 9.14 -12.46 0.86
N ILE A 189 8.42 -12.48 1.99
CA ILE A 189 8.76 -13.30 3.14
C ILE A 189 7.95 -14.59 3.00
N SER A 190 8.60 -15.68 2.55
CA SER A 190 7.97 -17.01 2.53
C SER A 190 7.63 -17.41 3.95
N GLN A 191 6.37 -17.70 4.22
CA GLN A 191 6.01 -18.47 5.40
C GLN A 191 6.34 -19.92 5.08
N ASN A 192 7.40 -20.46 5.69
CA ASN A 192 7.67 -21.90 5.74
C ASN A 192 6.61 -22.58 6.60
#